data_0efebaf36aa53f44e1065bed17745669
#
_entry.id   0efebaf36aa53f44e1065bed17745669
#
_cell.length_a   1.000
_cell.length_b   1.000
_cell.length_c   1.000
_cell.angle_alpha   90.00
_cell.angle_beta   90.00
_cell.angle_gamma   90.00
#
_symmetry.space_group_name_H-M   'P 1'
#
loop_
_entity.id
_entity.type
_entity.pdbx_description
1 polymer ?
#
loop_
_entity_poly.entity_id
_entity_poly.type
_entity_poly.pdbx_seq_one_letter_code
_entity_poly.pdbx_strand_id
1 'polypeptide(L)'
;MLRSTSHRTGRTRWSAGLLAAIASLTLVAACGSTGNKQSSGGSTQTSGVTITVALASDAPPKAAMDAFTKQTGITVNWVNLDWDSLQNKISAAATAKTYFADATNVDWSRVGQLGKLGWFYPVDSYVDTKAMQSDVPQLASFTVDGHVVGIPYDASFMVTTVNTDMFQRAGVNPAPRTMDEYTTALKTIKAKGVAEHPLNIPFAAAEGLSTYWYETTGAFGGTVLDKDGKPQFTSPDSAGYKAADWMVNALKTGLVPPGNINVTDSQGMQNLMARGQVASTFSDYSGNVGTLYNIKKSSSVVGKVTYIPTPGAAGPAANLSNPDGIGIPKQAKYPNAAAKFIEWFTATEQQADFAGVNGPEKTFATYPIPSHLSAVKQMTAKGSLIGGAELVPMLQGSKPVFEGGAPSWYPKFSNAVYTNLHAAATGSMSVEQAMKAIADTADQLASGS
;
A
#
# COMPACT_ATOMS: atom_id res chain seq x y z
N MET A 1 33.44 14.44 -49.15
CA MET A 1 33.11 13.58 -50.33
C MET A 1 31.76 12.94 -50.01
N LEU A 2 30.64 13.49 -50.56
CA LEU A 2 29.92 13.06 -51.76
C LEU A 2 29.31 11.66 -51.54
N ARG A 3 28.00 11.39 -51.63
CA ARG A 3 26.80 11.89 -52.35
C ARG A 3 25.58 11.24 -51.67
N SER A 4 24.49 11.85 -51.25
CA SER A 4 23.27 12.24 -51.96
C SER A 4 22.77 11.26 -53.05
N THR A 5 21.59 10.66 -52.81
CA THR A 5 20.59 10.45 -53.88
C THR A 5 19.17 10.36 -53.29
N SER A 6 18.32 11.24 -53.76
CA SER A 6 16.87 11.29 -53.66
C SER A 6 16.21 10.49 -54.81
N HIS A 7 15.02 9.94 -54.58
CA HIS A 7 13.93 9.79 -55.60
C HIS A 7 12.60 9.59 -54.81
N ARG A 8 11.73 10.37 -54.93
CA ARG A 8 10.64 10.98 -55.68
C ARG A 8 9.61 9.97 -56.25
N THR A 9 8.36 10.20 -55.80
CA THR A 9 7.04 10.22 -56.44
C THR A 9 6.33 8.93 -56.85
N GLY A 10 5.03 8.87 -56.49
CA GLY A 10 4.04 7.98 -57.06
C GLY A 10 2.64 8.16 -56.44
N ARG A 11 1.97 9.26 -56.81
CA ARG A 11 0.50 9.41 -56.63
C ARG A 11 -0.20 8.61 -57.68
N THR A 12 -1.19 7.81 -57.30
CA THR A 12 -2.28 7.41 -58.23
C THR A 12 -3.62 7.46 -57.51
N ARG A 13 -4.46 8.39 -57.96
CA ARG A 13 -5.91 8.45 -57.72
C ARG A 13 -6.57 7.51 -58.73
N TRP A 14 -7.57 6.76 -58.32
CA TRP A 14 -8.64 6.30 -59.20
C TRP A 14 -9.99 6.29 -58.48
N SER A 15 -10.97 6.74 -59.20
CA SER A 15 -12.29 7.17 -58.86
C SER A 15 -13.33 6.05 -59.00
N ALA A 16 -14.37 6.18 -58.18
CA ALA A 16 -15.82 5.99 -58.42
C ALA A 16 -16.34 4.75 -59.19
N GLY A 17 -17.31 4.09 -58.59
CA GLY A 17 -18.22 3.16 -59.24
C GLY A 17 -19.42 2.89 -58.35
N LEU A 18 -20.51 3.69 -58.51
CA LEU A 18 -21.87 3.39 -58.03
C LEU A 18 -22.44 2.17 -58.78
N LEU A 19 -23.08 1.28 -58.03
CA LEU A 19 -24.20 0.50 -58.58
C LEU A 19 -25.19 0.15 -57.47
N ALA A 20 -26.40 0.66 -57.61
CA ALA A 20 -27.55 0.38 -56.84
C ALA A 20 -28.19 -0.95 -57.28
N ALA A 21 -28.66 -1.74 -56.32
CA ALA A 21 -29.70 -2.79 -56.59
C ALA A 21 -30.69 -2.81 -55.47
N ILE A 22 -31.93 -2.50 -55.84
CA ILE A 22 -33.16 -2.55 -55.07
C ILE A 22 -33.75 -3.97 -55.20
N ALA A 23 -34.14 -4.60 -54.11
CA ALA A 23 -35.24 -5.58 -54.06
C ALA A 23 -35.55 -5.94 -52.60
N SER A 24 -36.61 -5.56 -52.16
CA SER A 24 -37.93 -6.15 -51.83
C SER A 24 -38.17 -6.44 -50.37
N LEU A 25 -39.14 -5.69 -49.84
CA LEU A 25 -39.81 -5.85 -48.55
C LEU A 25 -40.46 -7.23 -48.38
N THR A 26 -40.29 -7.80 -47.20
CA THR A 26 -41.36 -8.57 -46.54
C THR A 26 -41.45 -8.11 -45.09
N LEU A 27 -42.56 -7.43 -44.75
CA LEU A 27 -43.00 -7.15 -43.40
C LEU A 27 -43.40 -8.47 -42.71
N VAL A 28 -42.84 -8.74 -41.56
CA VAL A 28 -43.50 -9.53 -40.51
C VAL A 28 -43.51 -8.64 -39.27
N ALA A 29 -44.68 -8.15 -38.95
CA ALA A 29 -44.95 -7.47 -37.70
C ALA A 29 -45.05 -8.52 -36.58
N ALA A 30 -44.14 -8.42 -35.58
CA ALA A 30 -44.32 -9.01 -34.26
C ALA A 30 -44.07 -7.92 -33.25
N CYS A 31 -45.14 -7.44 -32.63
CA CYS A 31 -45.12 -6.58 -31.46
C CYS A 31 -44.41 -7.27 -30.30
N GLY A 32 -43.42 -6.59 -29.73
CA GLY A 32 -42.75 -6.99 -28.50
C GLY A 32 -41.82 -5.87 -28.06
N SER A 33 -42.45 -4.76 -27.59
CA SER A 33 -41.69 -3.70 -26.91
C SER A 33 -41.24 -4.20 -25.54
N THR A 34 -40.01 -4.66 -25.45
CA THR A 34 -39.30 -4.65 -24.18
C THR A 34 -38.10 -3.70 -24.33
N GLY A 35 -38.30 -2.51 -23.80
CA GLY A 35 -37.22 -1.55 -23.62
C GLY A 35 -36.16 -2.20 -22.75
N ASN A 36 -35.03 -2.55 -23.35
CA ASN A 36 -33.85 -2.94 -22.66
C ASN A 36 -33.31 -1.70 -21.93
N LYS A 37 -33.79 -1.48 -20.69
CA LYS A 37 -33.06 -0.68 -19.73
C LYS A 37 -31.77 -1.45 -19.48
N GLN A 38 -30.69 -0.96 -20.03
CA GLN A 38 -29.34 -1.38 -19.69
C GLN A 38 -29.18 -1.10 -18.19
N SER A 39 -29.52 -2.10 -17.37
CA SER A 39 -29.27 -2.05 -15.92
C SER A 39 -27.75 -2.07 -15.74
N SER A 40 -27.22 -1.02 -15.19
CA SER A 40 -25.83 -0.89 -14.74
C SER A 40 -25.51 -1.77 -13.51
N GLY A 41 -26.17 -2.90 -13.36
CA GLY A 41 -25.91 -3.90 -12.34
C GLY A 41 -25.18 -5.10 -12.96
N GLY A 42 -24.06 -5.51 -12.39
CA GLY A 42 -23.36 -6.72 -12.79
C GLY A 42 -24.23 -7.98 -12.65
N SER A 43 -23.79 -9.08 -13.23
CA SER A 43 -24.50 -10.38 -13.17
C SER A 43 -24.61 -10.88 -11.74
N THR A 44 -25.76 -11.40 -11.36
CA THR A 44 -25.98 -12.07 -10.06
C THR A 44 -25.40 -13.50 -10.01
N GLN A 45 -24.80 -13.98 -11.10
CA GLN A 45 -24.23 -15.32 -11.21
C GLN A 45 -23.09 -15.53 -10.21
N THR A 46 -23.13 -16.67 -9.52
CA THR A 46 -22.20 -17.01 -8.42
C THR A 46 -21.43 -18.32 -8.64
N SER A 47 -21.51 -18.92 -9.82
CA SER A 47 -20.76 -20.15 -10.17
C SER A 47 -20.66 -20.29 -11.68
N GLY A 48 -19.68 -21.07 -12.17
CA GLY A 48 -19.45 -21.26 -13.61
C GLY A 48 -18.95 -19.98 -14.32
N VAL A 49 -18.31 -19.07 -13.59
CA VAL A 49 -17.80 -17.79 -14.09
C VAL A 49 -16.29 -17.66 -13.83
N THR A 50 -15.66 -16.82 -14.63
CA THR A 50 -14.28 -16.36 -14.36
C THR A 50 -14.33 -14.91 -13.93
N ILE A 51 -13.85 -14.64 -12.71
CA ILE A 51 -13.66 -13.28 -12.19
C ILE A 51 -12.20 -12.83 -12.36
N THR A 52 -11.99 -11.54 -12.53
CA THR A 52 -10.66 -10.93 -12.50
C THR A 52 -10.43 -10.30 -11.12
N VAL A 53 -9.33 -10.69 -10.48
CA VAL A 53 -8.87 -10.11 -9.21
C VAL A 53 -7.53 -9.42 -9.47
N ALA A 54 -7.43 -8.13 -9.16
CA ALA A 54 -6.23 -7.33 -9.40
C ALA A 54 -5.72 -6.73 -8.08
N LEU A 55 -4.55 -7.19 -7.61
CA LEU A 55 -3.89 -6.73 -6.38
C LEU A 55 -2.40 -6.48 -6.62
N ALA A 56 -1.76 -5.77 -5.68
CA ALA A 56 -0.31 -5.56 -5.65
C ALA A 56 0.41 -6.68 -4.87
N SER A 57 0.02 -7.92 -5.10
CA SER A 57 0.56 -9.09 -4.41
C SER A 57 0.50 -10.33 -5.29
N ASP A 58 1.31 -11.32 -4.96
CA ASP A 58 1.26 -12.62 -5.63
C ASP A 58 -0.07 -13.33 -5.34
N ALA A 59 -0.46 -14.22 -6.26
CA ALA A 59 -1.64 -15.04 -6.07
C ALA A 59 -1.51 -15.95 -4.85
N PRO A 60 -2.62 -16.28 -4.18
CA PRO A 60 -2.63 -17.35 -3.19
C PRO A 60 -2.06 -18.66 -3.76
N PRO A 61 -1.58 -19.58 -2.91
CA PRO A 61 -1.07 -20.87 -3.36
C PRO A 61 -2.03 -21.58 -4.33
N LYS A 62 -1.48 -22.11 -5.41
CA LYS A 62 -2.30 -22.76 -6.47
C LYS A 62 -3.27 -23.81 -5.91
N ALA A 63 -2.85 -24.60 -4.93
CA ALA A 63 -3.71 -25.61 -4.32
C ALA A 63 -4.94 -25.01 -3.63
N ALA A 64 -4.79 -23.86 -2.98
CA ALA A 64 -5.90 -23.14 -2.35
C ALA A 64 -6.86 -22.56 -3.41
N MET A 65 -6.32 -21.99 -4.49
CA MET A 65 -7.12 -21.47 -5.62
C MET A 65 -7.88 -22.58 -6.33
N ASP A 66 -7.26 -23.77 -6.54
CA ASP A 66 -7.92 -24.93 -7.14
C ASP A 66 -9.04 -25.45 -6.23
N ALA A 67 -8.82 -25.48 -4.90
CA ALA A 67 -9.83 -25.88 -3.92
C ALA A 67 -11.02 -24.91 -3.92
N PHE A 68 -10.77 -23.59 -3.94
CA PHE A 68 -11.80 -22.58 -4.07
C PHE A 68 -12.63 -22.77 -5.34
N THR A 69 -11.96 -22.95 -6.48
CA THR A 69 -12.64 -23.17 -7.77
C THR A 69 -13.49 -24.45 -7.74
N LYS A 70 -12.96 -25.55 -7.18
CA LYS A 70 -13.70 -26.81 -7.05
C LYS A 70 -14.94 -26.67 -6.15
N GLN A 71 -14.82 -25.90 -5.06
CA GLN A 71 -15.91 -25.70 -4.10
C GLN A 71 -17.02 -24.78 -4.65
N THR A 72 -16.63 -23.72 -5.36
CA THR A 72 -17.56 -22.63 -5.74
C THR A 72 -17.96 -22.62 -7.20
N GLY A 73 -17.18 -23.27 -8.07
CA GLY A 73 -17.32 -23.17 -9.53
C GLY A 73 -16.84 -21.80 -10.07
N ILE A 74 -16.14 -20.98 -9.26
CA ILE A 74 -15.60 -19.69 -9.66
C ILE A 74 -14.13 -19.88 -10.04
N THR A 75 -13.76 -19.52 -11.25
CA THR A 75 -12.35 -19.43 -11.67
C THR A 75 -11.84 -18.02 -11.44
N VAL A 76 -10.60 -17.89 -10.96
CA VAL A 76 -9.99 -16.59 -10.70
C VAL A 76 -8.84 -16.33 -11.68
N ASN A 77 -8.99 -15.26 -12.46
CA ASN A 77 -7.90 -14.68 -13.24
C ASN A 77 -7.18 -13.64 -12.36
N TRP A 78 -5.99 -14.01 -11.85
CA TRP A 78 -5.19 -13.15 -10.98
C TRP A 78 -4.31 -12.20 -11.79
N VAL A 79 -4.35 -10.91 -11.46
CA VAL A 79 -3.53 -9.86 -12.06
C VAL A 79 -2.70 -9.23 -10.96
N ASN A 80 -1.39 -9.53 -10.96
CA ASN A 80 -0.43 -8.88 -10.08
C ASN A 80 0.16 -7.65 -10.76
N LEU A 81 0.11 -6.50 -10.10
CA LEU A 81 0.68 -5.24 -10.56
C LEU A 81 1.50 -4.62 -9.42
N ASP A 82 2.52 -3.85 -9.74
CA ASP A 82 3.13 -2.97 -8.72
C ASP A 82 2.09 -1.95 -8.22
N TRP A 83 2.29 -1.47 -6.99
CA TRP A 83 1.30 -0.64 -6.31
C TRP A 83 0.97 0.64 -7.11
N ASP A 84 1.98 1.36 -7.61
CA ASP A 84 1.78 2.60 -8.36
C ASP A 84 0.98 2.37 -9.65
N SER A 85 1.33 1.33 -10.41
CA SER A 85 0.60 0.94 -11.62
C SER A 85 -0.84 0.53 -11.32
N LEU A 86 -1.06 -0.19 -10.22
CA LEU A 86 -2.39 -0.61 -9.78
C LEU A 86 -3.25 0.60 -9.42
N GLN A 87 -2.76 1.52 -8.58
CA GLN A 87 -3.50 2.71 -8.16
C GLN A 87 -3.82 3.64 -9.35
N ASN A 88 -2.89 3.78 -10.29
CA ASN A 88 -3.12 4.55 -11.52
C ASN A 88 -4.24 3.93 -12.38
N LYS A 89 -4.25 2.60 -12.54
CA LYS A 89 -5.30 1.90 -13.30
C LYS A 89 -6.67 1.97 -12.61
N ILE A 90 -6.71 1.80 -11.28
CA ILE A 90 -7.93 1.96 -10.47
C ILE A 90 -8.49 3.37 -10.64
N SER A 91 -7.65 4.40 -10.46
CA SER A 91 -8.06 5.80 -10.56
C SER A 91 -8.58 6.16 -11.95
N ALA A 92 -7.92 5.67 -13.01
CA ALA A 92 -8.35 5.85 -14.39
C ALA A 92 -9.70 5.16 -14.66
N ALA A 93 -9.87 3.91 -14.22
CA ALA A 93 -11.12 3.17 -14.38
C ALA A 93 -12.27 3.79 -13.58
N ALA A 94 -12.01 4.25 -12.36
CA ALA A 94 -13.00 4.94 -11.52
C ALA A 94 -13.48 6.25 -12.17
N THR A 95 -12.55 7.06 -12.69
CA THR A 95 -12.86 8.32 -13.37
C THR A 95 -13.64 8.08 -14.66
N ALA A 96 -13.22 7.11 -15.47
CA ALA A 96 -13.86 6.77 -16.74
C ALA A 96 -15.14 5.93 -16.56
N LYS A 97 -15.43 5.43 -15.36
CA LYS A 97 -16.53 4.48 -15.06
C LYS A 97 -16.46 3.24 -15.94
N THR A 98 -15.28 2.69 -16.14
CA THR A 98 -15.02 1.50 -16.95
C THR A 98 -14.67 0.28 -16.10
N TYR A 99 -14.90 -0.91 -16.67
CA TYR A 99 -14.47 -2.17 -16.05
C TYR A 99 -12.95 -2.24 -15.96
N PHE A 100 -12.44 -2.65 -14.78
CA PHE A 100 -11.05 -2.96 -14.56
C PHE A 100 -10.89 -4.39 -14.01
N ALA A 101 -11.60 -4.72 -12.94
CA ALA A 101 -11.59 -6.01 -12.28
C ALA A 101 -12.94 -6.27 -11.62
N ASP A 102 -13.20 -7.51 -11.20
CA ASP A 102 -14.37 -7.88 -10.39
C ASP A 102 -14.10 -7.66 -8.89
N ALA A 103 -12.84 -7.87 -8.46
CA ALA A 103 -12.36 -7.46 -7.16
C ALA A 103 -10.99 -6.79 -7.31
N THR A 104 -10.71 -5.76 -6.53
CA THR A 104 -9.41 -5.06 -6.59
C THR A 104 -9.07 -4.40 -5.28
N ASN A 105 -7.83 -3.90 -5.21
CA ASN A 105 -7.30 -3.21 -4.05
C ASN A 105 -8.15 -1.99 -3.66
N VAL A 106 -8.36 -1.87 -2.38
CA VAL A 106 -8.85 -0.68 -1.69
C VAL A 106 -7.73 -0.25 -0.76
N ASP A 107 -6.98 0.74 -1.16
CA ASP A 107 -5.89 1.29 -0.35
C ASP A 107 -6.42 2.28 0.67
N TRP A 108 -5.94 2.23 1.91
CA TRP A 108 -6.35 3.13 3.00
C TRP A 108 -6.26 4.61 2.62
N SER A 109 -5.27 4.97 1.81
CA SER A 109 -5.00 6.34 1.39
C SER A 109 -5.91 6.82 0.25
N ARG A 110 -6.59 5.91 -0.43
CA ARG A 110 -7.46 6.19 -1.59
C ARG A 110 -8.95 6.03 -1.27
N VAL A 111 -9.30 5.46 -0.12
CA VAL A 111 -10.69 5.21 0.30
C VAL A 111 -11.54 6.47 0.19
N GLY A 112 -11.07 7.61 0.71
CA GLY A 112 -11.82 8.87 0.67
C GLY A 112 -12.06 9.39 -0.76
N GLN A 113 -11.05 9.31 -1.63
CA GLN A 113 -11.18 9.72 -3.04
C GLN A 113 -12.13 8.83 -3.81
N LEU A 114 -11.94 7.51 -3.71
CA LEU A 114 -12.74 6.53 -4.45
C LEU A 114 -14.16 6.42 -3.89
N GLY A 115 -14.33 6.65 -2.58
CA GLY A 115 -15.63 6.76 -1.93
C GLY A 115 -16.43 7.96 -2.46
N LYS A 116 -15.84 9.15 -2.56
CA LYS A 116 -16.48 10.34 -3.17
C LYS A 116 -16.88 10.10 -4.62
N LEU A 117 -16.15 9.28 -5.37
CA LEU A 117 -16.50 8.86 -6.73
C LEU A 117 -17.58 7.76 -6.75
N GLY A 118 -17.95 7.20 -5.61
CA GLY A 118 -18.92 6.09 -5.50
C GLY A 118 -18.49 4.85 -6.27
N TRP A 119 -17.18 4.55 -6.33
CA TRP A 119 -16.66 3.53 -7.23
C TRP A 119 -16.78 2.12 -6.69
N PHE A 120 -16.82 1.94 -5.39
CA PHE A 120 -17.00 0.62 -4.77
C PHE A 120 -18.45 0.32 -4.41
N TYR A 121 -18.83 -0.96 -4.44
CA TYR A 121 -20.01 -1.46 -3.75
C TYR A 121 -19.76 -1.50 -2.25
N PRO A 122 -20.77 -1.25 -1.40
CA PRO A 122 -20.72 -1.59 0.02
C PRO A 122 -20.51 -3.10 0.20
N VAL A 123 -19.35 -3.51 0.71
CA VAL A 123 -19.03 -4.94 0.91
C VAL A 123 -19.85 -5.53 2.05
N ASP A 124 -20.25 -4.72 3.04
CA ASP A 124 -21.16 -5.07 4.12
C ASP A 124 -22.58 -5.50 3.64
N SER A 125 -22.92 -5.25 2.37
CA SER A 125 -24.12 -5.81 1.74
C SER A 125 -23.96 -7.27 1.31
N TYR A 126 -22.75 -7.81 1.32
CA TYR A 126 -22.41 -9.14 0.82
C TYR A 126 -21.75 -10.02 1.89
N VAL A 127 -20.98 -9.43 2.79
CA VAL A 127 -20.17 -10.11 3.81
C VAL A 127 -20.55 -9.57 5.19
N ASP A 128 -20.61 -10.43 6.20
CA ASP A 128 -20.89 -10.00 7.58
C ASP A 128 -19.68 -9.29 8.21
N THR A 129 -19.52 -8.02 7.85
CA THR A 129 -18.44 -7.17 8.38
C THR A 129 -18.62 -6.82 9.86
N LYS A 130 -19.85 -6.95 10.43
CA LYS A 130 -20.09 -6.70 11.85
C LYS A 130 -19.42 -7.76 12.73
N ALA A 131 -19.46 -9.01 12.30
CA ALA A 131 -18.77 -10.11 12.98
C ALA A 131 -17.25 -9.92 12.98
N MET A 132 -16.69 -9.19 12.01
CA MET A 132 -15.25 -8.95 11.88
C MET A 132 -14.74 -7.80 12.75
N GLN A 133 -15.58 -6.86 13.20
CA GLN A 133 -15.16 -5.61 13.84
C GLN A 133 -14.25 -5.79 15.05
N SER A 134 -14.49 -6.81 15.87
CA SER A 134 -13.66 -7.08 17.06
C SER A 134 -12.34 -7.79 16.76
N ASP A 135 -12.24 -8.43 15.59
CA ASP A 135 -11.10 -9.28 15.19
C ASP A 135 -10.23 -8.63 14.12
N VAL A 136 -10.76 -7.65 13.38
CA VAL A 136 -10.07 -6.92 12.30
C VAL A 136 -9.99 -5.44 12.67
N PRO A 137 -8.99 -5.01 13.47
CA PRO A 137 -8.92 -3.64 14.01
C PRO A 137 -8.81 -2.56 12.94
N GLN A 138 -8.27 -2.89 11.77
CA GLN A 138 -8.05 -1.96 10.66
C GLN A 138 -9.27 -1.82 9.72
N LEU A 139 -10.36 -2.55 9.97
CA LEU A 139 -11.57 -2.51 9.13
C LEU A 139 -12.18 -1.09 9.02
N ALA A 140 -12.08 -0.30 10.08
CA ALA A 140 -12.58 1.07 10.11
C ALA A 140 -11.93 1.98 9.06
N SER A 141 -10.68 1.70 8.66
CA SER A 141 -9.98 2.46 7.61
C SER A 141 -10.60 2.33 6.22
N PHE A 142 -11.52 1.38 6.02
CA PHE A 142 -12.19 1.10 4.76
C PHE A 142 -13.69 1.46 4.78
N THR A 143 -14.07 2.36 5.68
CA THR A 143 -15.46 2.79 5.82
C THR A 143 -15.67 4.14 5.13
N VAL A 144 -16.72 4.23 4.30
CA VAL A 144 -17.15 5.43 3.59
C VAL A 144 -18.64 5.61 3.83
N ASP A 145 -19.05 6.77 4.32
CA ASP A 145 -20.46 7.09 4.62
C ASP A 145 -21.17 6.02 5.46
N GLY A 146 -20.45 5.43 6.40
CA GLY A 146 -20.96 4.38 7.30
C GLY A 146 -20.98 2.97 6.72
N HIS A 147 -20.54 2.79 5.49
CA HIS A 147 -20.46 1.49 4.80
C HIS A 147 -19.02 1.02 4.62
N VAL A 148 -18.78 -0.27 4.85
CA VAL A 148 -17.49 -0.91 4.57
C VAL A 148 -17.38 -1.16 3.07
N VAL A 149 -16.38 -0.59 2.41
CA VAL A 149 -16.14 -0.73 0.97
C VAL A 149 -14.98 -1.66 0.62
N GLY A 150 -14.21 -2.09 1.61
CA GLY A 150 -13.11 -3.04 1.46
C GLY A 150 -12.85 -3.80 2.75
N ILE A 151 -12.33 -5.02 2.63
CA ILE A 151 -11.92 -5.85 3.77
C ILE A 151 -10.40 -5.97 3.75
N PRO A 152 -9.69 -5.67 4.86
CA PRO A 152 -8.25 -5.85 4.93
C PRO A 152 -7.85 -7.31 4.65
N TYR A 153 -6.93 -7.51 3.72
CA TYR A 153 -6.38 -8.85 3.47
C TYR A 153 -5.01 -9.05 4.11
N ASP A 154 -4.41 -7.99 4.61
CA ASP A 154 -3.24 -8.02 5.48
C ASP A 154 -3.35 -7.00 6.61
N ALA A 155 -2.59 -7.20 7.67
CA ALA A 155 -2.44 -6.25 8.75
C ALA A 155 -1.15 -5.47 8.57
N SER A 156 -1.02 -4.73 7.47
CA SER A 156 0.15 -3.89 7.27
C SER A 156 0.16 -2.72 8.24
N PHE A 157 1.30 -2.51 8.88
CA PHE A 157 1.63 -1.35 9.69
C PHE A 157 3.14 -1.15 9.68
N MET A 158 3.55 0.09 9.88
CA MET A 158 4.97 0.44 9.86
C MET A 158 5.61 0.08 11.19
N VAL A 159 6.85 -0.42 11.14
CA VAL A 159 7.66 -0.79 12.30
C VAL A 159 9.09 -0.28 12.12
N THR A 160 9.87 -0.22 13.17
CA THR A 160 11.32 -0.06 13.01
C THR A 160 11.98 -1.44 13.00
N THR A 161 12.76 -1.73 11.95
CA THR A 161 13.58 -2.95 11.89
C THR A 161 15.04 -2.63 12.22
N VAL A 162 15.68 -3.53 12.96
CA VAL A 162 17.08 -3.40 13.36
C VAL A 162 17.86 -4.68 13.08
N ASN A 163 19.10 -4.52 12.60
CA ASN A 163 20.06 -5.61 12.53
C ASN A 163 20.78 -5.72 13.89
N THR A 164 20.32 -6.63 14.70
CA THR A 164 20.81 -6.82 16.09
C THR A 164 22.30 -7.11 16.17
N ASP A 165 22.87 -7.83 15.19
CA ASP A 165 24.32 -8.09 15.11
C ASP A 165 25.12 -6.79 14.97
N MET A 166 24.66 -5.86 14.12
CA MET A 166 25.33 -4.56 13.95
C MET A 166 25.25 -3.68 15.20
N PHE A 167 24.09 -3.65 15.86
CA PHE A 167 23.92 -2.92 17.12
C PHE A 167 24.83 -3.49 18.22
N GLN A 168 24.88 -4.83 18.36
CA GLN A 168 25.76 -5.50 19.34
C GLN A 168 27.22 -5.26 19.04
N ARG A 169 27.66 -5.36 17.79
CA ARG A 169 29.05 -5.06 17.37
C ARG A 169 29.44 -3.62 17.67
N ALA A 170 28.50 -2.70 17.57
CA ALA A 170 28.69 -1.31 17.97
C ALA A 170 28.63 -1.08 19.50
N GLY A 171 28.21 -2.09 20.26
CA GLY A 171 28.03 -1.97 21.71
C GLY A 171 26.93 -1.01 22.10
N VAL A 172 25.85 -0.95 21.29
CA VAL A 172 24.66 -0.13 21.55
C VAL A 172 23.42 -1.00 21.73
N ASN A 173 22.44 -0.48 22.46
CA ASN A 173 21.16 -1.18 22.67
C ASN A 173 20.45 -1.43 21.34
N PRO A 174 20.11 -2.71 21.00
CA PRO A 174 19.37 -3.02 19.76
C PRO A 174 17.87 -2.68 19.83
N ALA A 175 17.36 -2.25 20.97
CA ALA A 175 15.98 -1.86 21.17
C ALA A 175 15.86 -0.44 21.79
N PRO A 176 16.37 0.60 21.09
CA PRO A 176 16.21 1.98 21.54
C PRO A 176 14.70 2.33 21.61
N ARG A 177 14.32 3.08 22.62
CA ARG A 177 12.92 3.42 22.90
C ARG A 177 12.55 4.84 22.51
N THR A 178 13.56 5.73 22.42
CA THR A 178 13.37 7.13 22.07
C THR A 178 14.11 7.50 20.79
N MET A 179 13.66 8.55 20.11
CA MET A 179 14.34 9.10 18.92
C MET A 179 15.77 9.52 19.22
N ASP A 180 16.05 10.01 20.43
CA ASP A 180 17.40 10.39 20.87
C ASP A 180 18.30 9.18 21.06
N GLU A 181 17.82 8.12 21.75
CA GLU A 181 18.54 6.85 21.88
C GLU A 181 18.80 6.23 20.51
N TYR A 182 17.81 6.20 19.64
CA TYR A 182 17.91 5.65 18.29
C TYR A 182 18.95 6.40 17.45
N THR A 183 18.83 7.72 17.40
CA THR A 183 19.77 8.57 16.64
C THR A 183 21.20 8.44 17.17
N THR A 184 21.38 8.36 18.49
CA THR A 184 22.68 8.16 19.14
C THR A 184 23.28 6.80 18.81
N ALA A 185 22.46 5.74 18.81
CA ALA A 185 22.89 4.41 18.41
C ALA A 185 23.38 4.38 16.97
N LEU A 186 22.62 4.97 16.03
CA LEU A 186 23.01 5.05 14.61
C LEU A 186 24.32 5.84 14.41
N LYS A 187 24.48 6.98 15.08
CA LYS A 187 25.74 7.75 15.05
C LYS A 187 26.92 6.93 15.58
N THR A 188 26.72 6.16 16.63
CA THR A 188 27.72 5.26 17.20
C THR A 188 28.10 4.13 16.27
N ILE A 189 27.12 3.50 15.61
CA ILE A 189 27.34 2.45 14.59
C ILE A 189 28.20 2.99 13.44
N LYS A 190 27.90 4.20 12.95
CA LYS A 190 28.68 4.89 11.91
C LYS A 190 30.10 5.20 12.41
N ALA A 191 30.25 5.82 13.57
CA ALA A 191 31.53 6.23 14.12
C ALA A 191 32.47 5.05 14.37
N LYS A 192 31.94 3.87 14.73
CA LYS A 192 32.70 2.63 14.91
C LYS A 192 32.95 1.87 13.59
N GLY A 193 32.53 2.39 12.45
CA GLY A 193 32.71 1.75 11.15
C GLY A 193 31.98 0.41 10.99
N VAL A 194 30.95 0.14 11.80
CA VAL A 194 30.14 -1.08 11.69
C VAL A 194 29.24 -1.05 10.46
N ALA A 195 28.67 0.12 10.15
CA ALA A 195 28.01 0.44 8.91
C ALA A 195 28.34 1.88 8.51
N GLU A 196 28.68 2.10 7.24
CA GLU A 196 28.98 3.43 6.69
C GLU A 196 27.76 4.33 6.73
N HIS A 197 26.61 3.77 6.38
CA HIS A 197 25.31 4.42 6.36
C HIS A 197 24.31 3.55 7.14
N PRO A 198 24.18 3.72 8.46
CA PRO A 198 23.43 2.78 9.29
C PRO A 198 21.91 2.87 9.18
N LEU A 199 21.38 3.97 8.64
CA LEU A 199 19.92 4.24 8.57
C LEU A 199 19.41 4.11 7.14
N ASN A 200 18.23 3.53 7.00
CA ASN A 200 17.53 3.38 5.74
C ASN A 200 16.23 4.19 5.75
N ILE A 201 16.14 5.18 4.89
CA ILE A 201 14.95 6.03 4.63
C ILE A 201 14.90 6.30 3.12
N PRO A 202 13.74 6.17 2.44
CA PRO A 202 13.58 6.53 1.03
C PRO A 202 13.44 8.05 0.89
N PHE A 203 13.98 8.61 -0.20
CA PHE A 203 13.83 10.02 -0.51
C PHE A 203 13.39 10.28 -1.96
N ALA A 204 13.12 9.25 -2.77
CA ALA A 204 12.53 9.46 -4.08
C ALA A 204 11.17 10.19 -3.94
N ALA A 205 10.86 11.05 -4.90
CA ALA A 205 9.58 11.77 -4.92
C ALA A 205 8.41 10.82 -5.27
N ALA A 206 8.04 9.98 -4.31
CA ALA A 206 6.99 8.96 -4.40
C ALA A 206 6.23 8.85 -3.07
N GLU A 207 5.09 8.18 -3.08
CA GLU A 207 4.18 8.02 -1.93
C GLU A 207 4.88 7.59 -0.63
N GLY A 208 5.83 6.67 -0.73
CA GLY A 208 6.58 6.18 0.43
C GLY A 208 7.28 7.26 1.24
N LEU A 209 7.80 8.33 0.59
CA LEU A 209 8.41 9.44 1.32
C LEU A 209 7.40 10.17 2.21
N SER A 210 6.14 10.29 1.76
CA SER A 210 5.05 10.83 2.58
C SER A 210 4.76 9.95 3.78
N THR A 211 4.63 8.64 3.58
CA THR A 211 4.36 7.65 4.63
C THR A 211 5.46 7.66 5.70
N TYR A 212 6.72 7.72 5.27
CA TYR A 212 7.86 7.82 6.20
C TYR A 212 7.86 9.11 7.01
N TRP A 213 7.48 10.23 6.41
CA TRP A 213 7.34 11.48 7.15
C TRP A 213 6.17 11.44 8.15
N TYR A 214 5.05 10.80 7.81
CA TYR A 214 3.91 10.64 8.73
C TYR A 214 4.30 9.81 9.95
N GLU A 215 4.94 8.67 9.75
CA GLU A 215 5.45 7.81 10.84
C GLU A 215 6.46 8.59 11.71
N THR A 216 7.41 9.27 11.07
CA THR A 216 8.40 10.09 11.78
C THR A 216 7.74 11.22 12.58
N THR A 217 6.69 11.85 12.03
CA THR A 217 5.90 12.86 12.77
C THR A 217 5.24 12.28 14.00
N GLY A 218 4.65 11.09 13.89
CA GLY A 218 4.11 10.33 15.02
C GLY A 218 5.16 10.00 16.06
N ALA A 219 6.37 9.63 15.62
CA ALA A 219 7.50 9.36 16.50
C ALA A 219 7.96 10.62 17.29
N PHE A 220 7.87 11.79 16.69
CA PHE A 220 8.12 13.06 17.39
C PHE A 220 6.92 13.55 18.22
N GLY A 221 5.86 12.77 18.33
CA GLY A 221 4.73 12.98 19.24
C GLY A 221 3.63 13.90 18.71
N GLY A 222 3.45 13.99 17.40
CA GLY A 222 2.40 14.82 16.79
C GLY A 222 1.69 14.16 15.62
N THR A 223 0.85 14.95 14.96
CA THR A 223 0.11 14.59 13.74
C THR A 223 0.43 15.59 12.63
N VAL A 224 0.23 15.19 11.39
CA VAL A 224 0.46 16.09 10.24
C VAL A 224 -0.72 17.05 10.03
N LEU A 225 -1.93 16.58 10.24
CA LEU A 225 -3.15 17.39 10.15
C LEU A 225 -3.98 17.20 11.42
N ASP A 226 -4.75 18.20 11.80
CA ASP A 226 -5.79 18.05 12.83
C ASP A 226 -7.08 17.43 12.25
N LYS A 227 -8.09 17.24 13.10
CA LYS A 227 -9.40 16.68 12.71
C LYS A 227 -10.14 17.51 11.63
N ASP A 228 -9.80 18.75 11.49
CA ASP A 228 -10.39 19.69 10.51
C ASP A 228 -9.53 19.81 9.23
N GLY A 229 -8.46 18.99 9.12
CA GLY A 229 -7.55 18.96 7.98
C GLY A 229 -6.50 20.08 7.97
N LYS A 230 -6.31 20.80 9.08
CA LYS A 230 -5.35 21.91 9.16
C LYS A 230 -3.94 21.40 9.48
N PRO A 231 -2.92 21.99 8.80
CA PRO A 231 -1.52 21.65 9.01
C PRO A 231 -1.05 21.87 10.45
N GLN A 232 -0.33 20.87 11.02
CA GLN A 232 0.24 20.89 12.37
C GLN A 232 1.78 20.86 12.37
N PHE A 233 2.43 21.22 11.25
CA PHE A 233 3.86 21.00 11.04
C PHE A 233 4.64 22.26 10.58
N THR A 234 4.06 23.44 10.63
CA THR A 234 4.72 24.66 10.12
C THR A 234 5.67 25.32 11.14
N SER A 235 5.41 25.14 12.44
CA SER A 235 6.30 25.67 13.48
C SER A 235 7.57 24.79 13.61
N PRO A 236 8.78 25.38 13.76
CA PRO A 236 10.00 24.63 14.02
C PRO A 236 9.93 23.70 15.26
N ASP A 237 9.08 24.02 16.23
CA ASP A 237 8.85 23.21 17.42
C ASP A 237 7.86 22.08 17.23
N SER A 238 7.12 22.08 16.13
CA SER A 238 6.13 21.03 15.83
C SER A 238 6.79 19.70 15.48
N ALA A 239 6.08 18.61 15.76
CA ALA A 239 6.57 17.26 15.50
C ALA A 239 6.85 17.02 14.01
N GLY A 240 5.98 17.49 13.12
CA GLY A 240 6.15 17.32 11.68
C GLY A 240 7.34 18.07 11.10
N TYR A 241 7.63 19.28 11.63
CA TYR A 241 8.84 20.01 11.24
C TYR A 241 10.10 19.28 11.72
N LYS A 242 10.13 18.90 13.00
CA LYS A 242 11.26 18.13 13.58
C LYS A 242 11.50 16.83 12.83
N ALA A 243 10.43 16.16 12.41
CA ALA A 243 10.50 14.95 11.61
C ALA A 243 11.17 15.19 10.26
N ALA A 244 10.73 16.20 9.52
CA ALA A 244 11.31 16.56 8.23
C ALA A 244 12.79 16.97 8.37
N ASP A 245 13.10 17.79 9.36
CA ASP A 245 14.48 18.22 9.65
C ASP A 245 15.39 17.03 10.01
N TRP A 246 14.92 16.11 10.87
CA TRP A 246 15.64 14.90 11.23
C TRP A 246 15.93 14.01 10.01
N MET A 247 14.91 13.78 9.15
CA MET A 247 15.07 12.97 7.94
C MET A 247 16.10 13.58 6.99
N VAL A 248 15.95 14.87 6.68
CA VAL A 248 16.85 15.60 5.76
C VAL A 248 18.26 15.66 6.33
N ASN A 249 18.42 15.92 7.62
CA ASN A 249 19.73 15.94 8.29
C ASN A 249 20.37 14.54 8.33
N ALA A 250 19.61 13.46 8.49
CA ALA A 250 20.12 12.09 8.43
C ALA A 250 20.75 11.79 7.06
N LEU A 251 20.14 12.25 5.95
CA LEU A 251 20.74 12.13 4.62
C LEU A 251 21.99 13.03 4.49
N LYS A 252 21.92 14.30 4.86
CA LYS A 252 23.02 15.27 4.75
C LYS A 252 24.26 14.87 5.57
N THR A 253 24.06 14.26 6.74
CA THR A 253 25.16 13.78 7.60
C THR A 253 25.67 12.38 7.25
N GLY A 254 25.08 11.76 6.22
CA GLY A 254 25.46 10.45 5.74
C GLY A 254 25.09 9.32 6.69
N LEU A 255 24.10 9.49 7.58
CA LEU A 255 23.49 8.37 8.28
C LEU A 255 22.70 7.51 7.30
N VAL A 256 22.09 8.13 6.31
CA VAL A 256 21.39 7.46 5.19
C VAL A 256 22.31 7.39 3.97
N PRO A 257 22.30 6.29 3.18
CA PRO A 257 23.05 6.21 1.93
C PRO A 257 22.67 7.36 0.97
N PRO A 258 23.64 8.08 0.37
CA PRO A 258 23.32 9.18 -0.56
C PRO A 258 22.47 8.74 -1.76
N GLY A 259 22.62 7.47 -2.18
CA GLY A 259 21.82 6.88 -3.26
C GLY A 259 20.31 6.81 -2.96
N ASN A 260 19.91 6.86 -1.69
CA ASN A 260 18.52 6.82 -1.28
C ASN A 260 17.72 8.04 -1.73
N ILE A 261 18.37 9.09 -2.22
CA ILE A 261 17.68 10.21 -2.88
C ILE A 261 16.79 9.77 -4.05
N ASN A 262 17.12 8.65 -4.71
CA ASN A 262 16.39 8.10 -5.84
C ASN A 262 15.70 6.75 -5.50
N VAL A 263 15.70 6.34 -4.24
CA VAL A 263 15.12 5.06 -3.81
C VAL A 263 13.72 5.29 -3.27
N THR A 264 12.77 4.50 -3.78
CA THR A 264 11.41 4.40 -3.24
C THR A 264 11.40 3.44 -2.04
N ASP A 265 10.30 3.40 -1.29
CA ASP A 265 10.07 2.51 -0.14
C ASP A 265 9.87 1.01 -0.50
N SER A 266 10.06 0.67 -1.77
CA SER A 266 9.89 -0.66 -2.32
C SER A 266 11.20 -1.49 -2.25
N GLN A 267 11.39 -2.36 -3.22
CA GLN A 267 12.48 -3.34 -3.28
C GLN A 267 13.90 -2.74 -3.11
N GLY A 268 14.10 -1.46 -3.48
CA GLY A 268 15.39 -0.79 -3.30
C GLY A 268 15.79 -0.69 -1.82
N MET A 269 14.86 -0.24 -0.98
CA MET A 269 15.01 -0.15 0.47
C MET A 269 15.20 -1.53 1.11
N GLN A 270 14.33 -2.45 0.77
CA GLN A 270 14.34 -3.83 1.26
C GLN A 270 15.66 -4.53 0.96
N ASN A 271 16.21 -4.34 -0.24
CA ASN A 271 17.49 -4.92 -0.65
C ASN A 271 18.68 -4.41 0.18
N LEU A 272 18.69 -3.15 0.60
CA LEU A 272 19.76 -2.61 1.45
C LEU A 272 19.82 -3.34 2.80
N MET A 273 18.67 -3.54 3.46
CA MET A 273 18.58 -4.31 4.70
C MET A 273 18.88 -5.79 4.47
N ALA A 274 18.28 -6.43 3.48
CA ALA A 274 18.48 -7.85 3.19
C ALA A 274 19.94 -8.21 2.88
N ARG A 275 20.71 -7.26 2.31
CA ARG A 275 22.16 -7.41 2.05
C ARG A 275 23.04 -7.03 3.24
N GLY A 276 22.45 -6.55 4.35
CA GLY A 276 23.21 -6.09 5.52
C GLY A 276 24.03 -4.83 5.26
N GLN A 277 23.57 -3.95 4.39
CA GLN A 277 24.25 -2.69 4.07
C GLN A 277 23.86 -1.54 5.00
N VAL A 278 22.73 -1.70 5.71
CA VAL A 278 22.22 -0.77 6.71
C VAL A 278 21.96 -1.48 8.02
N ALA A 279 22.00 -0.77 9.12
CA ALA A 279 21.76 -1.32 10.46
C ALA A 279 20.27 -1.25 10.87
N SER A 280 19.51 -0.31 10.32
CA SER A 280 18.10 -0.13 10.64
C SER A 280 17.34 0.52 9.50
N THR A 281 16.06 0.13 9.34
CA THR A 281 15.06 0.85 8.57
C THR A 281 14.05 1.41 9.54
N PHE A 282 13.87 2.74 9.57
CA PHE A 282 13.07 3.41 10.60
C PHE A 282 11.58 3.09 10.46
N SER A 283 11.02 3.22 9.28
CA SER A 283 9.62 2.95 8.98
C SER A 283 9.57 1.84 7.95
N ASP A 284 9.63 0.59 8.39
CA ASP A 284 9.64 -0.59 7.54
C ASP A 284 8.28 -1.29 7.58
N TYR A 285 7.95 -2.06 6.58
CA TYR A 285 6.72 -2.85 6.58
C TYR A 285 6.82 -4.03 7.54
N SER A 286 5.82 -4.17 8.39
CA SER A 286 5.77 -5.21 9.44
C SER A 286 5.95 -6.64 8.92
N GLY A 287 5.67 -6.92 7.65
CA GLY A 287 5.87 -8.21 7.03
C GLY A 287 7.31 -8.56 6.64
N ASN A 288 8.17 -7.56 6.41
CA ASN A 288 9.47 -7.75 5.75
C ASN A 288 10.43 -8.68 6.52
N VAL A 289 10.37 -8.71 7.84
CA VAL A 289 11.23 -9.63 8.62
C VAL A 289 10.92 -11.08 8.30
N GLY A 290 9.63 -11.42 8.19
CA GLY A 290 9.16 -12.78 7.91
C GLY A 290 9.30 -13.19 6.44
N THR A 291 8.94 -12.29 5.53
CA THR A 291 8.81 -12.61 4.10
C THR A 291 10.08 -12.35 3.30
N LEU A 292 11.02 -11.58 3.85
CA LEU A 292 12.21 -11.16 3.10
C LEU A 292 13.51 -11.36 3.88
N TYR A 293 13.64 -10.74 5.08
CA TYR A 293 14.95 -10.69 5.77
C TYR A 293 15.36 -12.03 6.38
N ASN A 294 14.41 -12.90 6.74
CA ASN A 294 14.68 -14.24 7.26
C ASN A 294 14.60 -15.36 6.20
N ILE A 295 14.55 -15.01 4.93
CA ILE A 295 14.54 -15.98 3.83
C ILE A 295 15.96 -16.15 3.26
N LYS A 296 16.57 -17.33 3.44
CA LYS A 296 17.94 -17.63 2.98
C LYS A 296 18.19 -17.34 1.50
N LYS A 297 17.17 -17.50 0.65
CA LYS A 297 17.28 -17.29 -0.80
C LYS A 297 17.44 -15.82 -1.16
N SER A 298 16.91 -14.91 -0.35
CA SER A 298 16.83 -13.46 -0.66
C SER A 298 17.65 -12.58 0.30
N SER A 299 18.17 -13.15 1.41
CA SER A 299 18.78 -12.35 2.46
C SER A 299 20.09 -12.94 2.98
N SER A 300 21.06 -12.07 3.27
CA SER A 300 22.32 -12.38 3.95
C SER A 300 22.26 -12.13 5.47
N VAL A 301 21.15 -11.59 5.98
CA VAL A 301 20.96 -11.21 7.38
C VAL A 301 19.96 -12.12 8.12
N VAL A 302 19.78 -13.33 7.64
CA VAL A 302 18.87 -14.32 8.24
C VAL A 302 19.17 -14.50 9.73
N GLY A 303 18.15 -14.35 10.58
CA GLY A 303 18.24 -14.45 12.03
C GLY A 303 18.90 -13.25 12.72
N LYS A 304 19.25 -12.19 11.98
CA LYS A 304 19.92 -10.99 12.52
C LYS A 304 19.01 -9.75 12.53
N VAL A 305 17.89 -9.77 11.84
CA VAL A 305 16.96 -8.65 11.78
C VAL A 305 15.70 -8.98 12.57
N THR A 306 15.25 -8.03 13.37
CA THR A 306 14.02 -8.11 14.16
C THR A 306 13.25 -6.79 14.12
N TYR A 307 12.00 -6.83 14.57
CA TYR A 307 11.20 -5.65 14.82
C TYR A 307 11.52 -5.04 16.18
N ILE A 308 11.37 -3.73 16.26
CA ILE A 308 11.24 -3.02 17.54
C ILE A 308 10.04 -2.07 17.43
N PRO A 309 9.37 -1.73 18.55
CA PRO A 309 8.42 -0.63 18.55
C PRO A 309 9.08 0.63 18.02
N THR A 310 8.37 1.42 17.24
CA THR A 310 8.90 2.67 16.70
C THR A 310 9.42 3.56 17.84
N PRO A 311 10.72 3.96 17.85
CA PRO A 311 11.23 4.88 18.86
C PRO A 311 10.47 6.21 18.84
N GLY A 312 10.07 6.73 19.99
CA GLY A 312 9.25 7.93 20.07
C GLY A 312 9.89 9.07 20.87
N ALA A 313 9.16 10.14 21.11
CA ALA A 313 9.65 11.35 21.79
C ALA A 313 10.06 11.09 23.26
N ALA A 314 9.27 10.30 23.98
CA ALA A 314 9.49 10.01 25.40
C ALA A 314 9.41 8.51 25.75
N GLY A 315 9.40 7.67 24.75
CA GLY A 315 9.22 6.22 24.80
C GLY A 315 8.65 5.74 23.48
N PRO A 316 8.36 4.46 23.28
CA PRO A 316 7.83 3.95 22.01
C PRO A 316 6.59 4.72 21.55
N ALA A 317 6.59 5.09 20.27
CA ALA A 317 5.42 5.68 19.61
C ALA A 317 4.44 4.60 19.15
N ALA A 318 3.20 4.99 18.84
CA ALA A 318 2.28 4.14 18.13
C ALA A 318 2.78 3.93 16.69
N ASN A 319 2.66 2.71 16.19
CA ASN A 319 3.01 2.38 14.81
C ASN A 319 1.94 2.94 13.84
N LEU A 320 2.35 3.35 12.67
CA LEU A 320 1.45 3.81 11.62
C LEU A 320 0.74 2.62 10.97
N SER A 321 -0.59 2.65 10.97
CA SER A 321 -1.43 1.66 10.29
C SER A 321 -1.57 2.01 8.81
N ASN A 322 -1.20 1.09 7.92
CA ASN A 322 -1.30 1.26 6.47
C ASN A 322 -1.78 -0.01 5.75
N PRO A 323 -2.96 -0.54 6.14
CA PRO A 323 -3.47 -1.79 5.60
C PRO A 323 -3.89 -1.66 4.14
N ASP A 324 -3.75 -2.77 3.42
CA ASP A 324 -4.37 -2.97 2.12
C ASP A 324 -5.66 -3.78 2.25
N GLY A 325 -6.70 -3.37 1.55
CA GLY A 325 -7.97 -4.06 1.50
C GLY A 325 -8.34 -4.53 0.10
N ILE A 326 -9.38 -5.34 0.02
CA ILE A 326 -9.99 -5.80 -1.23
C ILE A 326 -11.46 -5.43 -1.24
N GLY A 327 -11.92 -4.87 -2.37
CA GLY A 327 -13.31 -4.43 -2.56
C GLY A 327 -13.85 -4.74 -3.96
N ILE A 328 -15.12 -4.45 -4.17
CA ILE A 328 -15.87 -4.74 -5.41
C ILE A 328 -16.14 -3.43 -6.15
N PRO A 329 -15.50 -3.16 -7.31
CA PRO A 329 -15.83 -2.00 -8.14
C PRO A 329 -17.28 -2.02 -8.63
N LYS A 330 -17.89 -0.84 -8.76
CA LYS A 330 -19.27 -0.71 -9.30
C LYS A 330 -19.43 -1.26 -10.73
N GLN A 331 -18.33 -1.34 -11.48
CA GLN A 331 -18.27 -1.87 -12.84
C GLN A 331 -17.92 -3.36 -12.91
N ALA A 332 -17.84 -4.05 -11.75
CA ALA A 332 -17.63 -5.50 -11.69
C ALA A 332 -18.68 -6.23 -12.54
N LYS A 333 -18.23 -7.21 -13.32
CA LYS A 333 -19.13 -8.05 -14.14
C LYS A 333 -19.89 -9.06 -13.29
N TYR A 334 -19.25 -9.59 -12.25
CA TYR A 334 -19.74 -10.63 -11.37
C TYR A 334 -19.60 -10.25 -9.88
N PRO A 335 -20.30 -9.21 -9.40
CA PRO A 335 -20.10 -8.70 -8.03
C PRO A 335 -20.39 -9.75 -6.95
N ASN A 336 -21.41 -10.61 -7.15
CA ASN A 336 -21.72 -11.68 -6.18
C ASN A 336 -20.66 -12.79 -6.16
N ALA A 337 -20.04 -13.11 -7.29
CA ALA A 337 -18.91 -14.05 -7.34
C ALA A 337 -17.65 -13.44 -6.73
N ALA A 338 -17.40 -12.15 -6.97
CA ALA A 338 -16.33 -11.40 -6.33
C ALA A 338 -16.50 -11.35 -4.81
N ALA A 339 -17.73 -11.14 -4.31
CA ALA A 339 -18.02 -11.17 -2.87
C ALA A 339 -17.70 -12.53 -2.23
N LYS A 340 -18.07 -13.65 -2.86
CA LYS A 340 -17.70 -14.99 -2.39
C LYS A 340 -16.19 -15.21 -2.37
N PHE A 341 -15.48 -14.65 -3.35
CA PHE A 341 -14.04 -14.72 -3.36
C PHE A 341 -13.45 -13.89 -2.21
N ILE A 342 -13.93 -12.67 -1.99
CA ILE A 342 -13.46 -11.80 -0.90
C ILE A 342 -13.71 -12.47 0.47
N GLU A 343 -14.92 -13.01 0.71
CA GLU A 343 -15.25 -13.73 1.93
C GLU A 343 -14.28 -14.89 2.20
N TRP A 344 -14.01 -15.72 1.18
CA TRP A 344 -13.04 -16.81 1.27
C TRP A 344 -11.60 -16.30 1.47
N PHE A 345 -11.19 -15.31 0.67
CA PHE A 345 -9.82 -14.81 0.65
C PHE A 345 -9.41 -14.12 1.97
N THR A 346 -10.37 -13.43 2.60
CA THR A 346 -10.17 -12.71 3.86
C THR A 346 -10.58 -13.51 5.09
N ALA A 347 -11.01 -14.77 4.95
CA ALA A 347 -11.35 -15.60 6.09
C ALA A 347 -10.11 -15.88 6.97
N THR A 348 -10.32 -15.95 8.29
CA THR A 348 -9.26 -16.15 9.29
C THR A 348 -8.34 -17.34 8.97
N GLU A 349 -8.95 -18.47 8.59
CA GLU A 349 -8.22 -19.71 8.29
C GLU A 349 -7.36 -19.55 7.03
N GLN A 350 -7.92 -18.93 5.98
CA GLN A 350 -7.20 -18.72 4.71
C GLN A 350 -6.03 -17.76 4.90
N GLN A 351 -6.22 -16.67 5.63
CA GLN A 351 -5.13 -15.73 5.91
C GLN A 351 -4.01 -16.38 6.72
N ALA A 352 -4.34 -17.21 7.71
CA ALA A 352 -3.35 -17.98 8.47
C ALA A 352 -2.55 -18.94 7.58
N ASP A 353 -3.23 -19.60 6.62
CA ASP A 353 -2.57 -20.49 5.66
C ASP A 353 -1.67 -19.72 4.68
N PHE A 354 -2.13 -18.58 4.18
CA PHE A 354 -1.36 -17.72 3.26
C PHE A 354 -0.13 -17.08 3.92
N ALA A 355 -0.16 -16.88 5.21
CA ALA A 355 1.00 -16.43 5.98
C ALA A 355 2.09 -17.52 6.14
N GLY A 356 1.96 -18.66 5.47
CA GLY A 356 3.00 -19.69 5.37
C GLY A 356 3.11 -20.62 6.56
N VAL A 357 2.11 -20.62 7.46
CA VAL A 357 2.18 -21.34 8.73
C VAL A 357 1.93 -22.81 8.61
N ASN A 358 1.08 -23.23 7.70
CA ASN A 358 0.59 -24.60 7.57
C ASN A 358 1.06 -25.32 6.28
N GLY A 359 1.80 -24.63 5.40
CA GLY A 359 2.26 -25.20 4.13
C GLY A 359 3.54 -26.02 4.25
N PRO A 360 3.81 -26.92 3.28
CA PRO A 360 5.08 -27.65 3.20
C PRO A 360 6.29 -26.73 3.03
N GLU A 361 6.08 -25.52 2.54
CA GLU A 361 7.08 -24.46 2.41
C GLU A 361 6.94 -23.45 3.56
N LYS A 362 7.26 -23.87 4.78
CA LYS A 362 7.26 -23.03 6.00
C LYS A 362 8.09 -21.73 5.91
N THR A 363 8.68 -21.46 4.78
CA THR A 363 9.63 -20.35 4.53
C THR A 363 9.08 -19.30 3.58
N PHE A 364 7.86 -19.46 3.05
CA PHE A 364 7.28 -18.53 2.09
C PHE A 364 5.88 -18.08 2.54
N ALA A 365 5.79 -16.88 3.06
CA ALA A 365 4.53 -16.22 3.32
C ALA A 365 4.14 -15.41 2.09
N THR A 366 2.96 -15.70 1.51
CA THR A 366 2.39 -14.89 0.43
C THR A 366 1.86 -13.57 0.99
N TYR A 367 1.32 -13.64 2.21
CA TYR A 367 0.83 -12.48 2.99
C TYR A 367 1.44 -12.54 4.38
N PRO A 368 2.16 -11.50 4.81
CA PRO A 368 3.04 -11.62 5.98
C PRO A 368 2.31 -11.66 7.32
N ILE A 369 1.24 -10.90 7.48
CA ILE A 369 0.51 -10.79 8.74
C ILE A 369 -0.99 -10.80 8.43
N PRO A 370 -1.75 -11.74 8.99
CA PRO A 370 -3.20 -11.77 8.85
C PRO A 370 -3.84 -10.51 9.43
N SER A 371 -4.90 -10.01 8.79
CA SER A 371 -5.69 -8.89 9.33
C SER A 371 -6.52 -9.27 10.55
N HIS A 372 -6.76 -10.56 10.77
CA HIS A 372 -7.48 -11.10 11.94
C HIS A 372 -6.56 -11.29 13.14
N LEU A 373 -6.85 -10.61 14.25
CA LEU A 373 -6.12 -10.78 15.52
C LEU A 373 -6.15 -12.22 16.04
N SER A 374 -7.24 -12.94 15.84
CA SER A 374 -7.37 -14.34 16.20
C SER A 374 -6.37 -15.23 15.45
N ALA A 375 -6.17 -14.98 14.14
CA ALA A 375 -5.15 -15.67 13.34
C ALA A 375 -3.74 -15.31 13.82
N VAL A 376 -3.45 -14.01 14.03
CA VAL A 376 -2.14 -13.56 14.55
C VAL A 376 -1.82 -14.20 15.89
N LYS A 377 -2.77 -14.27 16.83
CA LYS A 377 -2.62 -14.94 18.14
C LYS A 377 -2.36 -16.44 17.98
N GLN A 378 -3.09 -17.11 17.09
CA GLN A 378 -2.87 -18.53 16.80
C GLN A 378 -1.46 -18.80 16.27
N MET A 379 -1.01 -17.97 15.31
CA MET A 379 0.32 -18.06 14.73
C MET A 379 1.40 -17.82 15.79
N THR A 380 1.21 -16.82 16.65
CA THR A 380 2.10 -16.53 17.77
C THR A 380 2.20 -17.73 18.72
N ALA A 381 1.07 -18.33 19.12
CA ALA A 381 1.04 -19.49 20.02
C ALA A 381 1.74 -20.73 19.41
N LYS A 382 1.70 -20.90 18.08
CA LYS A 382 2.39 -21.97 17.35
C LYS A 382 3.87 -21.65 17.08
N GLY A 383 4.36 -20.46 17.43
CA GLY A 383 5.73 -20.01 17.13
C GLY A 383 5.99 -19.84 15.63
N SER A 384 4.97 -19.58 14.85
CA SER A 384 5.01 -19.52 13.39
C SER A 384 4.99 -18.09 12.84
N LEU A 385 4.65 -17.10 13.66
CA LEU A 385 4.77 -15.70 13.33
C LEU A 385 6.16 -15.20 13.70
N ILE A 386 6.94 -14.77 12.74
CA ILE A 386 8.26 -14.17 12.99
C ILE A 386 8.08 -12.80 13.64
N GLY A 387 8.83 -12.52 14.71
CA GLY A 387 8.59 -11.39 15.59
C GLY A 387 7.59 -11.68 16.71
N GLY A 388 6.83 -12.75 16.57
CA GLY A 388 6.04 -13.41 17.62
C GLY A 388 5.12 -12.50 18.41
N ALA A 389 5.17 -12.63 19.73
CA ALA A 389 4.28 -11.93 20.65
C ALA A 389 4.39 -10.40 20.58
N GLU A 390 5.52 -9.86 20.16
CA GLU A 390 5.77 -8.41 20.05
C GLU A 390 4.90 -7.73 19.00
N LEU A 391 4.52 -8.44 17.92
CA LEU A 391 3.68 -7.87 16.87
C LEU A 391 2.23 -7.65 17.29
N VAL A 392 1.70 -8.46 18.22
CA VAL A 392 0.30 -8.34 18.65
C VAL A 392 0.00 -6.97 19.26
N PRO A 393 0.75 -6.49 20.29
CA PRO A 393 0.52 -5.16 20.85
C PRO A 393 0.84 -4.04 19.86
N MET A 394 1.82 -4.21 18.95
CA MET A 394 2.11 -3.23 17.91
C MET A 394 0.93 -3.06 16.95
N LEU A 395 0.35 -4.17 16.46
CA LEU A 395 -0.84 -4.14 15.61
C LEU A 395 -2.04 -3.51 16.32
N GLN A 396 -2.31 -3.92 17.57
CA GLN A 396 -3.42 -3.38 18.36
C GLN A 396 -3.26 -1.90 18.68
N GLY A 397 -2.02 -1.43 18.85
CA GLY A 397 -1.67 -0.04 19.14
C GLY A 397 -1.45 0.81 17.89
N SER A 398 -1.48 0.22 16.68
CA SER A 398 -1.28 0.97 15.44
C SER A 398 -2.42 1.97 15.20
N LYS A 399 -2.07 3.12 14.62
CA LYS A 399 -3.01 4.21 14.38
C LYS A 399 -2.98 4.63 12.90
N PRO A 400 -4.14 4.96 12.33
CA PRO A 400 -4.17 5.52 10.98
C PRO A 400 -3.50 6.90 10.96
N VAL A 401 -3.04 7.32 9.78
CA VAL A 401 -2.52 8.69 9.55
C VAL A 401 -3.58 9.73 9.86
N PHE A 402 -4.84 9.44 9.50
CA PHE A 402 -5.99 10.31 9.67
C PHE A 402 -7.06 9.56 10.48
N GLU A 403 -7.44 10.10 11.64
CA GLU A 403 -8.45 9.45 12.50
C GLU A 403 -9.82 9.28 11.83
N GLY A 404 -10.20 10.19 10.94
CA GLY A 404 -11.44 10.13 10.16
C GLY A 404 -11.32 9.43 8.80
N GLY A 405 -10.20 8.72 8.54
CA GLY A 405 -9.85 8.21 7.22
C GLY A 405 -9.21 9.25 6.31
N ALA A 406 -8.57 8.80 5.24
CA ALA A 406 -7.91 9.68 4.29
C ALA A 406 -8.93 10.58 3.57
N PRO A 407 -8.75 11.90 3.56
CA PRO A 407 -9.68 12.80 2.87
C PRO A 407 -9.64 12.60 1.35
N SER A 408 -10.72 12.97 0.66
CA SER A 408 -10.82 12.76 -0.80
C SER A 408 -9.71 13.46 -1.61
N TRP A 409 -9.09 14.48 -1.05
CA TRP A 409 -7.99 15.24 -1.65
C TRP A 409 -6.60 14.70 -1.27
N TYR A 410 -6.52 13.65 -0.46
CA TYR A 410 -5.26 13.07 0.01
C TYR A 410 -4.21 12.85 -1.09
N PRO A 411 -4.52 12.31 -2.29
CA PRO A 411 -3.50 12.09 -3.31
C PRO A 411 -2.77 13.37 -3.75
N LYS A 412 -3.48 14.50 -3.78
CA LYS A 412 -2.86 15.81 -4.09
C LYS A 412 -2.02 16.32 -2.93
N PHE A 413 -2.45 16.10 -1.70
CA PHE A 413 -1.69 16.43 -0.51
C PHE A 413 -0.39 15.62 -0.43
N SER A 414 -0.48 14.31 -0.57
CA SER A 414 0.71 13.45 -0.56
C SER A 414 1.69 13.80 -1.68
N ASN A 415 1.18 14.13 -2.88
CA ASN A 415 2.04 14.64 -3.96
C ASN A 415 2.81 15.88 -3.55
N ALA A 416 2.17 16.86 -2.90
CA ALA A 416 2.85 18.04 -2.39
C ALA A 416 3.87 17.67 -1.30
N VAL A 417 3.55 16.71 -0.42
CA VAL A 417 4.46 16.25 0.63
C VAL A 417 5.74 15.67 0.03
N TYR A 418 5.64 14.61 -0.77
CA TYR A 418 6.85 13.95 -1.25
C TYR A 418 7.65 14.80 -2.23
N THR A 419 7.01 15.66 -3.04
CA THR A 419 7.72 16.56 -3.95
C THR A 419 8.55 17.61 -3.20
N ASN A 420 7.97 18.24 -2.18
CA ASN A 420 8.67 19.29 -1.43
C ASN A 420 9.70 18.70 -0.45
N LEU A 421 9.43 17.55 0.18
CA LEU A 421 10.43 16.87 1.01
C LEU A 421 11.63 16.37 0.19
N HIS A 422 11.39 15.84 -1.01
CA HIS A 422 12.47 15.48 -1.94
C HIS A 422 13.31 16.72 -2.32
N ALA A 423 12.66 17.84 -2.62
CA ALA A 423 13.35 19.10 -2.92
C ALA A 423 14.18 19.60 -1.72
N ALA A 424 13.69 19.44 -0.49
CA ALA A 424 14.47 19.75 0.70
C ALA A 424 15.67 18.78 0.90
N ALA A 425 15.48 17.51 0.61
CA ALA A 425 16.54 16.49 0.68
C ALA A 425 17.64 16.72 -0.36
N THR A 426 17.28 17.14 -1.58
CA THR A 426 18.27 17.53 -2.62
C THR A 426 18.94 18.88 -2.37
N GLY A 427 18.44 19.66 -1.40
CA GLY A 427 18.95 21.01 -1.11
C GLY A 427 18.41 22.09 -2.06
N SER A 428 17.41 21.77 -2.90
CA SER A 428 16.77 22.74 -3.81
C SER A 428 15.89 23.74 -3.07
N MET A 429 15.50 23.44 -1.82
CA MET A 429 14.82 24.34 -0.90
C MET A 429 15.20 24.03 0.55
N SER A 430 14.85 24.92 1.49
CA SER A 430 14.99 24.64 2.92
C SER A 430 13.84 23.77 3.43
N VAL A 431 14.01 23.12 4.60
CA VAL A 431 12.92 22.41 5.27
C VAL A 431 11.76 23.36 5.58
N GLU A 432 12.05 24.58 6.01
CA GLU A 432 11.02 25.62 6.28
C GLU A 432 10.18 25.93 5.03
N GLN A 433 10.85 26.12 3.88
CA GLN A 433 10.15 26.35 2.61
C GLN A 433 9.30 25.16 2.20
N ALA A 434 9.81 23.93 2.39
CA ALA A 434 9.06 22.71 2.10
C ALA A 434 7.81 22.60 2.99
N MET A 435 7.95 22.80 4.31
CA MET A 435 6.83 22.72 5.25
C MET A 435 5.77 23.79 4.92
N LYS A 436 6.20 25.01 4.58
CA LYS A 436 5.28 26.06 4.15
C LYS A 436 4.52 25.70 2.88
N ALA A 437 5.21 25.21 1.85
CA ALA A 437 4.58 24.83 0.57
C ALA A 437 3.57 23.68 0.72
N ILE A 438 3.88 22.70 1.57
CA ILE A 438 2.97 21.60 1.90
C ILE A 438 1.74 22.13 2.64
N ALA A 439 1.93 23.02 3.62
CA ALA A 439 0.84 23.61 4.40
C ALA A 439 -0.09 24.47 3.53
N ASP A 440 0.46 25.35 2.69
CA ASP A 440 -0.30 26.17 1.75
C ASP A 440 -1.18 25.28 0.83
N THR A 441 -0.64 24.12 0.41
CA THR A 441 -1.40 23.14 -0.39
C THR A 441 -2.51 22.48 0.42
N ALA A 442 -2.25 22.08 1.66
CA ALA A 442 -3.26 21.46 2.53
C ALA A 442 -4.43 22.42 2.79
N ASP A 443 -4.13 23.67 3.16
CA ASP A 443 -5.14 24.70 3.40
C ASP A 443 -6.01 24.97 2.17
N GLN A 444 -5.39 25.03 0.99
CA GLN A 444 -6.10 25.19 -0.28
C GLN A 444 -7.02 24.02 -0.59
N LEU A 445 -6.57 22.79 -0.34
CA LEU A 445 -7.34 21.57 -0.59
C LEU A 445 -8.51 21.45 0.40
N ALA A 446 -8.28 21.74 1.68
CA ALA A 446 -9.32 21.70 2.71
C ALA A 446 -10.42 22.75 2.49
N SER A 447 -10.05 23.94 1.98
CA SER A 447 -11.02 25.02 1.71
C SER A 447 -11.87 24.80 0.44
N GLY A 448 -11.44 23.93 -0.48
CA GLY A 448 -12.13 23.63 -1.74
C GLY A 448 -12.86 22.30 -1.76
N SER A 449 -12.92 21.58 -0.63
CA SER A 449 -13.50 20.24 -0.51
C SER A 449 -14.98 20.23 -0.07
#